data_0a3bca415593976fb14637e19e989ef0
#
_entry.id   0a3bca415593976fb14637e19e989ef0
#
_cell.length_a   1.000
_cell.length_b   1.000
_cell.length_c   1.000
_cell.angle_alpha   90.00
_cell.angle_beta   90.00
_cell.angle_gamma   90.00
#
_symmetry.space_group_name_H-M   'P 1'
#
loop_
_entity.id
_entity.type
_entity.pdbx_description
1 polymer ?
#
loop_
_entity_poly.entity_id
_entity_poly.type
_entity_poly.pdbx_seq_one_letter_code
_entity_poly.pdbx_strand_id
1 'polypeptide(L)'
;MKSIYYIFILTLSLLCASCSDFLTEEPISDLTAESFWKTDKDAEVGIVAIYSAFSKAISPGMWDWGELRADNYIPHDKDAFDQKELIYNNIQIDNQAALWTNLYSVISRANAAIKYIPRITMTPKKKNNLQAEAYALRAWAYFYCVRVWGDVPLYTEPIEEISQGIYRDRTDKNTIFQEVILPDLEKAYYLIDKTSTVRTRINVATICALTMDVNAWLHDYEKVVSTMKEKVQTLNKRNWGLSALTPETFAKEDNQTETPIEVIFKLAYDQLGNGENQSINYFASSQPRVFLSDKIKGLYGILDKRFGSTQWEDIGEGKTQLKKKFWPDGTIFVGTGRVYSDNDLVLYRYADIVLLYAEALNALDRTPEAITELNRTRTRSGENPFYTSDFVSSDEILDAILEERQKEFVGEGKRWFDLVRCNRWKEVMEPINGMNDE
;
A
#
# COMPACT_ATOMS: atom_id res chain seq x y z
N MET A 1 29.79 78.15 -7.99
CA MET A 1 28.84 77.43 -7.13
C MET A 1 27.72 76.69 -7.88
N LYS A 2 27.12 77.23 -8.92
CA LYS A 2 26.05 76.54 -9.67
C LYS A 2 26.51 75.26 -10.40
N SER A 3 27.75 75.22 -10.95
CA SER A 3 28.25 74.01 -11.63
C SER A 3 28.48 72.81 -10.67
N ILE A 4 28.84 73.07 -9.42
CA ILE A 4 29.04 71.98 -8.42
C ILE A 4 27.70 71.37 -8.04
N TYR A 5 26.63 72.17 -8.01
CA TYR A 5 25.27 71.69 -7.72
C TYR A 5 24.75 70.76 -8.82
N TYR A 6 25.03 71.05 -10.08
CA TYR A 6 24.63 70.19 -11.21
C TYR A 6 25.39 68.87 -11.25
N ILE A 7 26.65 68.91 -10.90
CA ILE A 7 27.50 67.69 -10.79
C ILE A 7 27.00 66.82 -9.64
N PHE A 8 26.62 67.39 -8.51
CA PHE A 8 26.09 66.69 -7.35
C PHE A 8 24.72 66.05 -7.63
N ILE A 9 23.84 66.75 -8.34
CA ILE A 9 22.54 66.19 -8.77
C ILE A 9 22.72 65.10 -9.80
N LEU A 10 23.64 65.20 -10.73
CA LEU A 10 23.93 64.19 -11.75
C LEU A 10 24.54 62.92 -11.14
N THR A 11 25.41 63.03 -10.14
CA THR A 11 25.95 61.88 -9.41
C THR A 11 24.93 61.26 -8.49
N LEU A 12 24.01 62.00 -7.90
CA LEU A 12 22.93 61.44 -7.09
C LEU A 12 21.88 60.69 -7.93
N SER A 13 21.59 61.17 -9.14
CA SER A 13 20.69 60.46 -10.08
C SER A 13 21.31 59.20 -10.67
N LEU A 14 22.62 59.12 -10.82
CA LEU A 14 23.34 57.90 -11.23
C LEU A 14 23.39 56.82 -10.13
N LEU A 15 23.31 57.23 -8.85
CA LEU A 15 23.26 56.30 -7.71
C LEU A 15 21.86 55.68 -7.53
N CYS A 16 20.79 56.30 -8.05
CA CYS A 16 19.43 55.75 -8.03
C CYS A 16 19.13 54.75 -9.17
N ALA A 17 20.03 54.64 -10.15
CA ALA A 17 19.94 53.62 -11.22
C ALA A 17 20.63 52.30 -10.83
N SER A 18 20.78 52.00 -9.55
CA SER A 18 21.33 50.77 -9.04
C SER A 18 20.33 49.63 -9.18
N CYS A 19 20.56 48.81 -10.13
CA CYS A 19 20.25 47.38 -10.25
C CYS A 19 19.04 46.88 -9.42
N SER A 20 17.85 46.86 -10.03
CA SER A 20 16.71 46.04 -9.58
C SER A 20 17.07 44.54 -9.59
N ASP A 21 18.01 44.10 -10.43
CA ASP A 21 18.41 42.71 -10.54
C ASP A 21 19.26 42.17 -9.37
N PHE A 22 19.88 43.10 -8.57
CA PHE A 22 20.64 42.65 -7.39
C PHE A 22 19.74 42.28 -6.18
N LEU A 23 18.49 42.68 -6.17
CA LEU A 23 17.52 42.39 -5.12
C LEU A 23 16.62 41.18 -5.47
N THR A 24 16.77 40.63 -6.65
CA THR A 24 16.03 39.46 -7.15
C THR A 24 16.97 38.25 -7.36
N GLU A 25 18.07 38.14 -6.61
CA GLU A 25 18.75 36.87 -6.52
C GLU A 25 17.81 35.85 -5.86
N GLU A 26 17.26 34.97 -6.71
CA GLU A 26 16.64 33.75 -6.19
C GLU A 26 17.64 33.05 -5.27
N PRO A 27 17.26 32.65 -4.04
CA PRO A 27 18.17 31.97 -3.13
C PRO A 27 18.71 30.73 -3.84
N ILE A 28 20.00 30.69 -4.14
CA ILE A 28 20.70 29.57 -4.83
C ILE A 28 20.60 28.29 -3.99
N SER A 29 20.15 28.39 -2.72
CA SER A 29 20.00 27.29 -1.77
C SER A 29 18.61 26.66 -1.72
N ASP A 30 17.56 27.29 -2.27
CA ASP A 30 16.22 26.71 -2.26
C ASP A 30 15.87 26.16 -3.66
N LEU A 31 15.82 24.83 -3.75
CA LEU A 31 15.28 24.14 -4.91
C LEU A 31 13.78 24.46 -5.01
N THR A 32 13.43 25.47 -5.81
CA THR A 32 12.04 25.74 -6.14
C THR A 32 11.50 24.62 -7.03
N ALA A 33 10.19 24.40 -7.03
CA ALA A 33 9.58 23.40 -7.92
C ALA A 33 9.96 23.65 -9.40
N GLU A 34 9.99 24.92 -9.85
CA GLU A 34 10.38 25.30 -11.20
C GLU A 34 11.87 25.02 -11.53
N SER A 35 12.75 25.11 -10.53
CA SER A 35 14.17 24.79 -10.71
C SER A 35 14.46 23.29 -10.73
N PHE A 36 13.61 22.47 -10.11
CA PHE A 36 13.77 21.02 -10.04
C PHE A 36 13.26 20.31 -11.31
N TRP A 37 12.04 20.60 -11.78
CA TRP A 37 11.37 19.84 -12.84
C TRP A 37 11.79 20.28 -14.27
N LYS A 38 13.03 20.03 -14.70
CA LYS A 38 13.57 20.46 -15.98
C LYS A 38 13.81 19.35 -16.98
N THR A 39 14.31 18.21 -16.52
CA THR A 39 14.78 17.13 -17.39
C THR A 39 13.99 15.83 -17.15
N ASP A 40 14.12 14.89 -18.07
CA ASP A 40 13.55 13.56 -17.93
C ASP A 40 14.16 12.77 -16.76
N LYS A 41 15.39 13.11 -16.36
CA LYS A 41 16.04 12.55 -15.18
C LYS A 41 15.43 13.10 -13.90
N ASP A 42 15.08 14.39 -13.87
CA ASP A 42 14.40 15.00 -12.72
C ASP A 42 13.00 14.39 -12.55
N ALA A 43 12.30 14.13 -13.65
CA ALA A 43 11.02 13.42 -13.61
C ALA A 43 11.14 12.01 -12.99
N GLU A 44 12.18 11.24 -13.34
CA GLU A 44 12.46 9.95 -12.71
C GLU A 44 12.73 10.09 -11.21
N VAL A 45 13.57 11.03 -10.81
CA VAL A 45 13.87 11.30 -9.38
C VAL A 45 12.59 11.69 -8.64
N GLY A 46 11.73 12.51 -9.25
CA GLY A 46 10.45 12.88 -8.68
C GLY A 46 9.54 11.67 -8.44
N ILE A 47 9.46 10.73 -9.39
CA ILE A 47 8.71 9.48 -9.21
C ILE A 47 9.33 8.60 -8.12
N VAL A 48 10.64 8.43 -8.10
CA VAL A 48 11.34 7.68 -7.03
C VAL A 48 11.03 8.29 -5.65
N ALA A 49 10.97 9.62 -5.56
CA ALA A 49 10.58 10.29 -4.32
C ALA A 49 9.15 9.98 -3.88
N ILE A 50 8.20 9.72 -4.81
CA ILE A 50 6.85 9.25 -4.45
C ILE A 50 6.92 7.84 -3.87
N TYR A 51 7.65 6.92 -4.50
CA TYR A 51 7.84 5.55 -3.97
C TYR A 51 8.48 5.54 -2.58
N SER A 52 9.49 6.38 -2.37
CA SER A 52 10.13 6.53 -1.06
C SER A 52 9.14 6.98 0.03
N ALA A 53 8.27 7.97 -0.28
CA ALA A 53 7.22 8.40 0.64
C ALA A 53 6.18 7.30 0.85
N PHE A 54 5.78 6.59 -0.21
CA PHE A 54 4.82 5.48 -0.15
C PHE A 54 5.37 4.33 0.70
N SER A 55 6.61 3.93 0.49
CA SER A 55 7.29 2.92 1.30
C SER A 55 7.30 3.29 2.79
N LYS A 56 7.62 4.55 3.10
CA LYS A 56 7.61 5.05 4.49
C LYS A 56 6.22 5.03 5.12
N ALA A 57 5.18 5.32 4.35
CA ALA A 57 3.79 5.28 4.83
C ALA A 57 3.30 3.84 5.04
N ILE A 58 3.60 2.95 4.10
CA ILE A 58 3.02 1.61 4.04
C ILE A 58 3.79 0.60 4.90
N SER A 59 5.10 0.77 5.09
CA SER A 59 5.90 -0.18 5.88
C SER A 59 5.35 -0.42 7.29
N PRO A 60 4.96 0.60 8.09
CA PRO A 60 4.16 0.34 9.29
C PRO A 60 2.66 0.21 8.99
N GLY A 61 2.11 1.07 8.13
CA GLY A 61 0.68 1.27 7.95
C GLY A 61 -0.07 0.04 7.44
N MET A 62 0.54 -0.82 6.63
CA MET A 62 -0.13 -2.04 6.17
C MET A 62 -0.54 -2.94 7.36
N TRP A 63 0.27 -3.02 8.40
CA TRP A 63 -0.04 -3.81 9.59
C TRP A 63 -0.92 -3.04 10.57
N ASP A 64 -0.57 -1.80 10.89
CA ASP A 64 -1.32 -0.98 11.84
C ASP A 64 -2.77 -0.76 11.39
N TRP A 65 -2.99 -0.49 10.11
CA TRP A 65 -4.34 -0.20 9.58
C TRP A 65 -5.08 -1.42 9.06
N GLY A 66 -4.38 -2.36 8.42
CA GLY A 66 -5.01 -3.45 7.68
C GLY A 66 -4.99 -4.80 8.38
N GLU A 67 -4.21 -4.95 9.44
CA GLU A 67 -3.99 -6.25 10.08
C GLU A 67 -4.29 -6.24 11.58
N LEU A 68 -3.64 -5.35 12.34
CA LEU A 68 -3.66 -5.43 13.81
C LEU A 68 -5.01 -5.12 14.44
N ARG A 69 -5.86 -4.38 13.74
CA ARG A 69 -7.22 -4.07 14.18
C ARG A 69 -8.19 -5.25 14.09
N ALA A 70 -7.71 -6.40 13.63
CA ALA A 70 -8.49 -7.63 13.43
C ALA A 70 -8.05 -8.74 14.38
N ASP A 71 -8.57 -9.94 14.14
CA ASP A 71 -8.56 -11.10 15.05
C ASP A 71 -7.34 -12.04 14.88
N ASN A 72 -6.34 -11.65 14.08
CA ASN A 72 -5.17 -12.49 13.80
C ASN A 72 -4.13 -12.46 14.92
N TYR A 73 -4.11 -11.42 15.77
CA TYR A 73 -3.00 -11.19 16.71
C TYR A 73 -3.48 -10.92 18.13
N ILE A 74 -2.57 -11.22 19.06
CA ILE A 74 -2.62 -10.76 20.43
C ILE A 74 -1.42 -9.83 20.69
N PRO A 75 -1.53 -8.82 21.57
CA PRO A 75 -0.45 -7.91 21.87
C PRO A 75 0.66 -8.61 22.68
N HIS A 76 1.86 -8.04 22.63
CA HIS A 76 2.89 -8.35 23.61
C HIS A 76 2.46 -7.86 25.00
N ASP A 77 2.82 -8.59 26.07
CA ASP A 77 2.47 -8.26 27.46
C ASP A 77 3.07 -6.93 27.99
N LYS A 78 4.02 -6.34 27.25
CA LYS A 78 4.63 -5.06 27.63
C LYS A 78 3.73 -3.89 27.20
N ASP A 79 3.35 -3.06 28.17
CA ASP A 79 2.52 -1.85 27.95
C ASP A 79 3.18 -0.76 27.08
N ALA A 80 4.41 -0.96 26.63
CA ALA A 80 5.22 0.05 25.95
C ALA A 80 4.93 0.15 24.42
N PHE A 81 4.00 -0.64 23.89
CA PHE A 81 3.71 -0.68 22.47
C PHE A 81 2.28 -0.23 22.14
N ASP A 82 2.16 0.78 21.29
CA ASP A 82 0.89 1.34 20.78
C ASP A 82 0.01 0.29 20.07
N GLN A 83 0.56 -0.89 19.74
CA GLN A 83 -0.14 -1.98 19.04
C GLN A 83 -1.28 -2.58 19.88
N LYS A 84 -1.20 -2.51 21.20
CA LYS A 84 -2.29 -2.93 22.10
C LYS A 84 -3.57 -2.13 21.84
N GLU A 85 -3.44 -0.82 21.62
CA GLU A 85 -4.57 0.06 21.31
C GLU A 85 -5.23 -0.30 19.96
N LEU A 86 -4.41 -0.71 18.98
CA LEU A 86 -4.89 -1.13 17.66
C LEU A 86 -5.65 -2.47 17.76
N ILE A 87 -5.07 -3.46 18.44
CA ILE A 87 -5.66 -4.80 18.58
C ILE A 87 -7.01 -4.75 19.29
N TYR A 88 -7.12 -3.90 20.30
CA TYR A 88 -8.38 -3.72 21.04
C TYR A 88 -9.27 -2.61 20.47
N ASN A 89 -8.88 -1.98 19.37
CA ASN A 89 -9.59 -0.85 18.76
C ASN A 89 -9.88 0.33 19.73
N ASN A 90 -9.02 0.53 20.73
CA ASN A 90 -9.06 1.64 21.69
C ASN A 90 -7.96 2.66 21.39
N ILE A 91 -7.97 3.18 20.14
CA ILE A 91 -6.88 3.99 19.58
C ILE A 91 -6.91 5.39 20.19
N GLN A 92 -5.83 5.79 20.86
CA GLN A 92 -5.69 7.11 21.47
C GLN A 92 -5.25 8.16 20.42
N ILE A 93 -5.47 9.44 20.74
CA ILE A 93 -5.21 10.56 19.81
C ILE A 93 -3.73 10.73 19.47
N ASP A 94 -2.82 10.30 20.33
CA ASP A 94 -1.36 10.35 20.18
C ASP A 94 -0.76 9.09 19.54
N ASN A 95 -1.60 8.07 19.26
CA ASN A 95 -1.16 6.89 18.56
C ASN A 95 -0.63 7.23 17.16
N GLN A 96 0.58 6.76 16.83
CA GLN A 96 1.22 7.06 15.54
C GLN A 96 0.43 6.55 14.33
N ALA A 97 -0.34 5.47 14.49
CA ALA A 97 -1.22 4.94 13.44
C ALA A 97 -2.41 5.87 13.13
N ALA A 98 -2.74 6.82 14.02
CA ALA A 98 -3.78 7.82 13.78
C ALA A 98 -3.33 8.96 12.86
N LEU A 99 -2.02 9.05 12.54
CA LEU A 99 -1.45 10.13 11.75
C LEU A 99 -1.46 9.82 10.25
N TRP A 100 -2.03 10.70 9.45
CA TRP A 100 -2.04 10.58 7.99
C TRP A 100 -0.90 11.31 7.26
N THR A 101 0.02 11.95 7.99
CA THR A 101 1.09 12.81 7.44
C THR A 101 1.91 12.13 6.35
N ASN A 102 2.27 10.87 6.54
CA ASN A 102 3.08 10.14 5.56
C ASN A 102 2.32 9.89 4.25
N LEU A 103 1.01 9.62 4.28
CA LEU A 103 0.18 9.47 3.09
C LEU A 103 0.02 10.80 2.35
N TYR A 104 -0.14 11.92 3.07
CA TYR A 104 -0.19 13.24 2.44
C TYR A 104 1.15 13.66 1.83
N SER A 105 2.28 13.14 2.32
CA SER A 105 3.58 13.30 1.66
C SER A 105 3.61 12.60 0.29
N VAL A 106 2.96 11.42 0.16
CA VAL A 106 2.78 10.74 -1.15
C VAL A 106 1.93 11.58 -2.07
N ILE A 107 0.76 12.03 -1.58
CA ILE A 107 -0.21 12.83 -2.35
C ILE A 107 0.44 14.13 -2.88
N SER A 108 1.15 14.85 -2.01
CA SER A 108 1.81 16.11 -2.39
C SER A 108 2.86 15.90 -3.49
N ARG A 109 3.72 14.88 -3.35
CA ARG A 109 4.73 14.56 -4.37
C ARG A 109 4.10 14.07 -5.67
N ALA A 110 3.03 13.28 -5.60
CA ALA A 110 2.28 12.84 -6.77
C ALA A 110 1.61 14.01 -7.49
N ASN A 111 1.02 14.97 -6.77
CA ASN A 111 0.47 16.20 -7.33
C ASN A 111 1.52 17.00 -8.09
N ALA A 112 2.72 17.16 -7.53
CA ALA A 112 3.83 17.82 -8.21
C ALA A 112 4.22 17.10 -9.50
N ALA A 113 4.39 15.76 -9.45
CA ALA A 113 4.72 14.97 -10.63
C ALA A 113 3.64 15.08 -11.72
N ILE A 114 2.36 15.02 -11.35
CA ILE A 114 1.23 15.16 -12.29
C ILE A 114 1.22 16.55 -12.95
N LYS A 115 1.55 17.60 -12.20
CA LYS A 115 1.60 18.98 -12.69
C LYS A 115 2.79 19.23 -13.64
N TYR A 116 3.98 18.73 -13.30
CA TYR A 116 5.22 19.14 -13.96
C TYR A 116 5.70 18.18 -15.05
N ILE A 117 5.53 16.86 -14.93
CA ILE A 117 5.99 15.88 -15.94
C ILE A 117 5.46 16.17 -17.35
N PRO A 118 4.19 16.62 -17.56
CA PRO A 118 3.69 16.94 -18.89
C PRO A 118 4.53 17.99 -19.63
N ARG A 119 5.14 18.93 -18.91
CA ARG A 119 5.91 20.05 -19.45
C ARG A 119 7.35 19.68 -19.85
N ILE A 120 7.85 18.55 -19.35
CA ILE A 120 9.23 18.11 -19.58
C ILE A 120 9.36 17.44 -20.95
N THR A 121 10.42 17.77 -21.69
CA THR A 121 10.73 17.13 -22.98
C THR A 121 11.31 15.74 -22.76
N MET A 122 10.60 14.71 -23.19
CA MET A 122 11.03 13.30 -23.15
C MET A 122 10.22 12.47 -24.15
N THR A 123 10.57 11.19 -24.34
CA THR A 123 9.81 10.30 -25.22
C THR A 123 8.37 10.14 -24.70
N PRO A 124 7.36 10.07 -25.58
CA PRO A 124 5.96 9.89 -25.17
C PRO A 124 5.77 8.65 -24.28
N LYS A 125 6.43 7.54 -24.60
CA LYS A 125 6.34 6.30 -23.82
C LYS A 125 6.81 6.53 -22.37
N LYS A 126 7.99 7.15 -22.18
CA LYS A 126 8.52 7.45 -20.84
C LYS A 126 7.61 8.40 -20.07
N LYS A 127 7.17 9.49 -20.72
CA LYS A 127 6.27 10.47 -20.13
C LYS A 127 4.99 9.84 -19.63
N ASN A 128 4.33 9.06 -20.48
CA ASN A 128 3.09 8.37 -20.15
C ASN A 128 3.27 7.41 -18.98
N ASN A 129 4.37 6.65 -18.96
CA ASN A 129 4.63 5.70 -17.89
C ASN A 129 4.84 6.39 -16.55
N LEU A 130 5.65 7.45 -16.48
CA LEU A 130 5.88 8.20 -15.26
C LEU A 130 4.60 8.87 -14.74
N GLN A 131 3.77 9.41 -15.65
CA GLN A 131 2.46 9.94 -15.27
C GLN A 131 1.53 8.85 -14.73
N ALA A 132 1.49 7.67 -15.36
CA ALA A 132 0.70 6.54 -14.89
C ALA A 132 1.07 6.15 -13.46
N GLU A 133 2.35 6.11 -13.14
CA GLU A 133 2.84 5.80 -11.81
C GLU A 133 2.41 6.87 -10.79
N ALA A 134 2.52 8.16 -11.14
CA ALA A 134 2.10 9.24 -10.27
C ALA A 134 0.58 9.19 -9.98
N TYR A 135 -0.25 8.98 -11.00
CA TYR A 135 -1.70 8.80 -10.83
C TYR A 135 -2.04 7.60 -9.97
N ALA A 136 -1.46 6.42 -10.27
CA ALA A 136 -1.74 5.21 -9.51
C ALA A 136 -1.34 5.33 -8.03
N LEU A 137 -0.18 5.91 -7.73
CA LEU A 137 0.30 6.11 -6.35
C LEU A 137 -0.55 7.14 -5.60
N ARG A 138 -1.04 8.21 -6.27
CA ARG A 138 -1.98 9.15 -5.66
C ARG A 138 -3.32 8.50 -5.33
N ALA A 139 -3.87 7.75 -6.28
CA ALA A 139 -5.10 6.99 -6.06
C ALA A 139 -4.94 6.00 -4.88
N TRP A 140 -3.82 5.29 -4.82
CA TRP A 140 -3.57 4.32 -3.75
C TRP A 140 -3.42 4.99 -2.38
N ALA A 141 -2.71 6.13 -2.30
CA ALA A 141 -2.58 6.90 -1.06
C ALA A 141 -3.95 7.41 -0.58
N TYR A 142 -4.78 7.99 -1.46
CA TYR A 142 -6.14 8.40 -1.11
C TYR A 142 -7.02 7.21 -0.73
N PHE A 143 -6.88 6.06 -1.38
CA PHE A 143 -7.62 4.87 -1.02
C PHE A 143 -7.29 4.39 0.40
N TYR A 144 -6.02 4.46 0.83
CA TYR A 144 -5.69 4.25 2.24
C TYR A 144 -6.31 5.31 3.15
N CYS A 145 -6.23 6.58 2.76
CA CYS A 145 -6.83 7.66 3.56
C CYS A 145 -8.32 7.42 3.81
N VAL A 146 -9.10 7.14 2.77
CA VAL A 146 -10.56 6.97 2.92
C VAL A 146 -10.94 5.67 3.62
N ARG A 147 -10.15 4.60 3.49
CA ARG A 147 -10.40 3.32 4.20
C ARG A 147 -10.14 3.43 5.71
N VAL A 148 -9.17 4.25 6.12
CA VAL A 148 -8.75 4.35 7.52
C VAL A 148 -9.49 5.47 8.26
N TRP A 149 -9.66 6.64 7.65
CA TRP A 149 -10.21 7.83 8.30
C TRP A 149 -11.56 8.31 7.75
N GLY A 150 -12.06 7.70 6.70
CA GLY A 150 -13.29 8.17 6.03
C GLY A 150 -13.06 9.48 5.28
N ASP A 151 -13.77 10.53 5.68
CA ASP A 151 -13.61 11.86 5.09
C ASP A 151 -12.25 12.45 5.47
N VAL A 152 -11.55 12.99 4.48
CA VAL A 152 -10.20 13.56 4.64
C VAL A 152 -10.03 14.79 3.75
N PRO A 153 -9.07 15.70 4.06
CA PRO A 153 -8.80 16.86 3.21
C PRO A 153 -8.41 16.49 1.78
N LEU A 154 -8.98 17.15 0.77
CA LEU A 154 -8.69 16.89 -0.63
C LEU A 154 -7.69 17.90 -1.19
N TYR A 155 -6.54 17.40 -1.68
CA TYR A 155 -5.50 18.15 -2.38
C TYR A 155 -5.22 17.50 -3.73
N THR A 156 -5.53 18.18 -4.82
CA THR A 156 -5.31 17.72 -6.20
C THR A 156 -4.16 18.45 -6.90
N GLU A 157 -3.70 19.55 -6.29
CA GLU A 157 -2.59 20.37 -6.76
C GLU A 157 -1.47 20.41 -5.71
N PRO A 158 -0.20 20.60 -6.09
CA PRO A 158 0.87 20.81 -5.13
C PRO A 158 0.69 22.13 -4.38
N ILE A 159 1.04 22.15 -3.11
CA ILE A 159 1.14 23.37 -2.32
C ILE A 159 2.55 23.92 -2.53
N GLU A 160 2.66 25.06 -3.22
CA GLU A 160 3.93 25.69 -3.58
C GLU A 160 4.20 26.95 -2.79
N GLU A 161 3.14 27.57 -2.23
CA GLU A 161 3.22 28.79 -1.44
C GLU A 161 2.36 28.66 -0.17
N ILE A 162 2.83 29.24 0.93
CA ILE A 162 2.10 29.25 2.21
C ILE A 162 0.74 29.97 2.07
N SER A 163 0.64 30.93 1.14
CA SER A 163 -0.59 31.68 0.82
C SER A 163 -1.71 30.84 0.21
N GLN A 164 -1.42 29.61 -0.30
CA GLN A 164 -2.38 28.76 -1.01
C GLN A 164 -3.38 28.03 -0.11
N GLY A 165 -3.48 28.41 1.16
CA GLY A 165 -4.44 27.78 2.08
C GLY A 165 -4.07 26.32 2.37
N ILE A 166 -3.09 26.14 3.27
CA ILE A 166 -2.59 24.82 3.69
C ILE A 166 -3.59 24.03 4.52
N TYR A 167 -4.62 24.69 5.05
CA TYR A 167 -5.67 24.05 5.84
C TYR A 167 -6.93 23.92 5.00
N ARG A 168 -7.45 22.69 4.92
CA ARG A 168 -8.71 22.36 4.25
C ARG A 168 -9.56 21.50 5.17
N ASP A 169 -10.86 21.72 5.11
CA ASP A 169 -11.82 20.84 5.76
C ASP A 169 -11.79 19.44 5.15
N ARG A 170 -12.33 18.47 5.85
CA ARG A 170 -12.51 17.13 5.33
C ARG A 170 -13.52 17.15 4.19
N THR A 171 -13.19 16.48 3.11
CA THR A 171 -14.05 16.24 1.94
C THR A 171 -14.72 14.88 2.10
N ASP A 172 -15.98 14.78 1.75
CA ASP A 172 -16.72 13.52 1.72
C ASP A 172 -15.96 12.44 0.93
N LYS A 173 -15.86 11.25 1.51
CA LYS A 173 -15.11 10.13 0.92
C LYS A 173 -15.61 9.74 -0.48
N ASN A 174 -16.93 9.83 -0.74
CA ASN A 174 -17.47 9.46 -2.05
C ASN A 174 -17.03 10.47 -3.12
N THR A 175 -16.93 11.76 -2.76
CA THR A 175 -16.34 12.79 -3.63
C THR A 175 -14.89 12.45 -3.98
N ILE A 176 -14.08 12.00 -2.99
CA ILE A 176 -12.69 11.60 -3.21
C ILE A 176 -12.61 10.38 -4.14
N PHE A 177 -13.51 9.40 -3.99
CA PHE A 177 -13.59 8.28 -4.93
C PHE A 177 -13.90 8.74 -6.35
N GLN A 178 -14.89 9.60 -6.52
CA GLN A 178 -15.38 10.02 -7.83
C GLN A 178 -14.44 11.00 -8.55
N GLU A 179 -13.82 11.92 -7.82
CA GLU A 179 -13.02 12.99 -8.41
C GLU A 179 -11.53 12.63 -8.54
N VAL A 180 -11.02 11.72 -7.70
CA VAL A 180 -9.58 11.39 -7.69
C VAL A 180 -9.33 9.91 -7.89
N ILE A 181 -9.82 9.04 -7.00
CA ILE A 181 -9.36 7.63 -6.98
C ILE A 181 -9.71 6.93 -8.30
N LEU A 182 -10.98 6.94 -8.69
CA LEU A 182 -11.42 6.26 -9.91
C LEU A 182 -10.86 6.89 -11.20
N PRO A 183 -10.90 8.24 -11.37
CA PRO A 183 -10.31 8.89 -12.55
C PRO A 183 -8.78 8.68 -12.66
N ASP A 184 -8.07 8.67 -11.55
CA ASP A 184 -6.63 8.46 -11.55
C ASP A 184 -6.27 7.04 -11.95
N LEU A 185 -7.01 6.04 -11.48
CA LEU A 185 -6.82 4.64 -11.89
C LEU A 185 -7.12 4.43 -13.39
N GLU A 186 -8.13 5.10 -13.91
CA GLU A 186 -8.45 5.06 -15.33
C GLU A 186 -7.34 5.68 -16.19
N LYS A 187 -6.87 6.88 -15.81
CA LYS A 187 -5.74 7.54 -16.47
C LYS A 187 -4.46 6.70 -16.39
N ALA A 188 -4.17 6.15 -15.21
CA ALA A 188 -3.01 5.28 -15.01
C ALA A 188 -3.08 4.07 -15.92
N TYR A 189 -4.24 3.38 -15.99
CA TYR A 189 -4.43 2.24 -16.87
C TYR A 189 -4.26 2.60 -18.35
N TYR A 190 -4.75 3.76 -18.78
CA TYR A 190 -4.60 4.21 -20.17
C TYR A 190 -3.14 4.48 -20.53
N LEU A 191 -2.39 5.11 -19.64
CA LEU A 191 -1.02 5.61 -19.90
C LEU A 191 0.07 4.55 -19.71
N ILE A 192 -0.11 3.56 -18.81
CA ILE A 192 0.92 2.60 -18.43
C ILE A 192 1.39 1.72 -19.59
N ASP A 193 2.67 1.41 -19.65
CA ASP A 193 3.22 0.39 -20.54
C ASP A 193 2.69 -1.00 -20.16
N LYS A 194 1.85 -1.58 -21.03
CA LYS A 194 1.23 -2.90 -20.80
C LYS A 194 2.23 -4.06 -20.85
N THR A 195 3.46 -3.82 -21.29
CA THR A 195 4.48 -4.87 -21.44
C THR A 195 5.44 -4.96 -20.26
N SER A 196 5.44 -3.96 -19.36
CA SER A 196 6.31 -3.97 -18.19
C SER A 196 5.95 -5.07 -17.21
N THR A 197 6.96 -5.81 -16.75
CA THR A 197 6.83 -6.88 -15.74
C THR A 197 7.60 -6.55 -14.46
N VAL A 198 8.09 -5.32 -14.31
CA VAL A 198 8.81 -4.87 -13.11
C VAL A 198 7.83 -4.83 -11.93
N ARG A 199 8.14 -5.57 -10.86
CA ARG A 199 7.26 -5.73 -9.69
C ARG A 199 7.44 -4.63 -8.63
N THR A 200 8.57 -3.95 -8.66
CA THR A 200 8.91 -2.85 -7.74
C THR A 200 8.44 -1.48 -8.23
N ARG A 201 7.81 -1.44 -9.39
CA ARG A 201 7.19 -0.25 -10.00
C ARG A 201 5.73 -0.56 -10.34
N ILE A 202 4.90 0.48 -10.37
CA ILE A 202 3.52 0.35 -10.87
C ILE A 202 3.57 -0.24 -12.27
N ASN A 203 2.82 -1.30 -12.48
CA ASN A 203 2.67 -2.00 -13.74
C ASN A 203 1.17 -2.24 -14.01
N VAL A 204 0.83 -2.74 -15.17
CA VAL A 204 -0.58 -2.93 -15.57
C VAL A 204 -1.34 -3.86 -14.61
N ALA A 205 -0.70 -4.91 -14.10
CA ALA A 205 -1.35 -5.83 -13.16
C ALA A 205 -1.61 -5.15 -11.80
N THR A 206 -0.69 -4.29 -11.34
CA THR A 206 -0.88 -3.48 -10.12
C THR A 206 -2.10 -2.57 -10.25
N ILE A 207 -2.24 -1.87 -11.37
CA ILE A 207 -3.38 -0.97 -11.59
C ILE A 207 -4.69 -1.79 -11.64
N CYS A 208 -4.69 -2.96 -12.30
CA CYS A 208 -5.86 -3.84 -12.31
C CYS A 208 -6.22 -4.34 -10.90
N ALA A 209 -5.23 -4.79 -10.11
CA ALA A 209 -5.44 -5.25 -8.75
C ALA A 209 -6.01 -4.15 -7.85
N LEU A 210 -5.43 -2.95 -7.91
CA LEU A 210 -5.91 -1.79 -7.16
C LEU A 210 -7.32 -1.37 -7.62
N THR A 211 -7.60 -1.44 -8.94
CA THR A 211 -8.96 -1.17 -9.47
C THR A 211 -9.97 -2.17 -8.93
N MET A 212 -9.62 -3.45 -8.85
CA MET A 212 -10.50 -4.48 -8.29
C MET A 212 -10.72 -4.27 -6.79
N ASP A 213 -9.68 -3.96 -6.01
CA ASP A 213 -9.78 -3.69 -4.57
C ASP A 213 -10.66 -2.45 -4.29
N VAL A 214 -10.46 -1.35 -5.04
CA VAL A 214 -11.28 -0.14 -4.94
C VAL A 214 -12.76 -0.42 -5.25
N ASN A 215 -13.04 -1.15 -6.33
CA ASN A 215 -14.43 -1.42 -6.71
C ASN A 215 -15.09 -2.47 -5.80
N ALA A 216 -14.34 -3.44 -5.26
CA ALA A 216 -14.84 -4.31 -4.20
C ALA A 216 -15.21 -3.51 -2.94
N TRP A 217 -14.39 -2.53 -2.55
CA TRP A 217 -14.69 -1.62 -1.43
C TRP A 217 -15.95 -0.77 -1.66
N LEU A 218 -16.20 -0.36 -2.90
CA LEU A 218 -17.40 0.37 -3.30
C LEU A 218 -18.61 -0.54 -3.55
N HIS A 219 -18.46 -1.86 -3.44
CA HIS A 219 -19.45 -2.88 -3.78
C HIS A 219 -19.88 -2.82 -5.27
N ASP A 220 -19.05 -2.24 -6.15
CA ASP A 220 -19.23 -2.33 -7.60
C ASP A 220 -18.65 -3.66 -8.12
N TYR A 221 -19.33 -4.74 -7.79
CA TYR A 221 -18.89 -6.10 -8.11
C TYR A 221 -18.89 -6.39 -9.61
N GLU A 222 -19.76 -5.75 -10.38
CA GLU A 222 -19.74 -5.85 -11.85
C GLU A 222 -18.41 -5.30 -12.41
N LYS A 223 -17.90 -4.22 -11.84
CA LYS A 223 -16.62 -3.65 -12.25
C LYS A 223 -15.43 -4.54 -11.85
N VAL A 224 -15.50 -5.21 -10.70
CA VAL A 224 -14.52 -6.22 -10.31
C VAL A 224 -14.48 -7.35 -11.33
N VAL A 225 -15.65 -7.91 -11.68
CA VAL A 225 -15.80 -9.00 -12.64
C VAL A 225 -15.30 -8.60 -14.03
N SER A 226 -15.72 -7.43 -14.53
CA SER A 226 -15.30 -6.95 -15.85
C SER A 226 -13.78 -6.68 -15.89
N THR A 227 -13.21 -6.10 -14.82
CA THR A 227 -11.75 -5.88 -14.73
C THR A 227 -10.99 -7.20 -14.77
N MET A 228 -11.44 -8.23 -14.04
CA MET A 228 -10.82 -9.55 -14.09
C MET A 228 -10.88 -10.15 -15.49
N LYS A 229 -12.07 -10.20 -16.11
CA LYS A 229 -12.28 -10.86 -17.41
C LYS A 229 -11.61 -10.12 -18.58
N GLU A 230 -11.77 -8.80 -18.63
CA GLU A 230 -11.38 -8.00 -19.79
C GLU A 230 -9.92 -7.52 -19.73
N LYS A 231 -9.36 -7.41 -18.54
CA LYS A 231 -8.01 -6.88 -18.35
C LYS A 231 -7.04 -7.92 -17.80
N VAL A 232 -7.32 -8.49 -16.61
CA VAL A 232 -6.37 -9.39 -15.93
C VAL A 232 -6.19 -10.69 -16.71
N GLN A 233 -7.28 -11.35 -17.14
CA GLN A 233 -7.19 -12.61 -17.88
C GLN A 233 -6.57 -12.48 -19.28
N THR A 234 -6.44 -11.26 -19.79
CA THR A 234 -5.74 -10.98 -21.06
C THR A 234 -4.23 -10.80 -20.88
N LEU A 235 -3.74 -10.66 -19.65
CA LEU A 235 -2.31 -10.54 -19.37
C LEU A 235 -1.58 -11.85 -19.68
N ASN A 236 -0.29 -11.74 -19.99
CA ASN A 236 0.53 -12.91 -20.28
C ASN A 236 0.64 -13.83 -19.05
N LYS A 237 0.08 -15.03 -19.13
CA LYS A 237 0.05 -16.03 -18.06
C LYS A 237 1.44 -16.54 -17.64
N ARG A 238 2.47 -16.33 -18.45
CA ARG A 238 3.84 -16.64 -18.07
C ARG A 238 4.40 -15.65 -17.03
N ASN A 239 3.83 -14.44 -17.00
CA ASN A 239 4.27 -13.38 -16.09
C ASN A 239 3.33 -13.19 -14.89
N TRP A 240 2.05 -13.56 -15.05
CA TRP A 240 1.01 -13.27 -14.07
C TRP A 240 0.09 -14.48 -13.88
N GLY A 241 0.00 -14.98 -12.68
CA GLY A 241 -0.87 -16.11 -12.38
C GLY A 241 -0.72 -16.62 -10.96
N LEU A 242 -1.64 -17.50 -10.57
CA LEU A 242 -1.53 -18.23 -9.33
C LEU A 242 -0.45 -19.29 -9.48
N SER A 243 0.52 -19.32 -8.58
CA SER A 243 1.60 -20.32 -8.53
C SER A 243 1.54 -21.13 -7.24
N ALA A 244 2.38 -22.15 -7.13
CA ALA A 244 2.62 -22.76 -5.82
C ALA A 244 3.09 -21.67 -4.86
N LEU A 245 2.53 -21.65 -3.66
CA LEU A 245 3.00 -20.76 -2.61
C LEU A 245 4.31 -21.34 -2.09
N THR A 246 5.40 -20.68 -2.44
CA THR A 246 6.74 -21.07 -2.01
C THR A 246 7.27 -20.09 -0.98
N PRO A 247 8.20 -20.51 -0.12
CA PRO A 247 8.86 -19.59 0.80
C PRO A 247 9.48 -18.38 0.10
N GLU A 248 9.95 -18.55 -1.14
CA GLU A 248 10.58 -17.51 -1.94
C GLU A 248 9.62 -16.39 -2.35
N THR A 249 8.29 -16.61 -2.28
CA THR A 249 7.30 -15.56 -2.61
C THR A 249 7.52 -14.29 -1.77
N PHE A 250 7.99 -14.44 -0.55
CA PHE A 250 8.25 -13.34 0.40
C PHE A 250 9.74 -13.12 0.67
N ALA A 251 10.62 -13.91 0.07
CA ALA A 251 12.06 -13.77 0.22
C ALA A 251 12.61 -12.59 -0.60
N LYS A 252 13.81 -12.17 -0.24
CA LYS A 252 14.52 -11.12 -0.97
C LYS A 252 14.85 -11.55 -2.41
N GLU A 253 14.79 -10.62 -3.35
CA GLU A 253 14.99 -10.88 -4.78
C GLU A 253 16.39 -11.45 -5.11
N ASP A 254 17.43 -11.04 -4.37
CA ASP A 254 18.81 -11.50 -4.58
C ASP A 254 18.98 -13.03 -4.38
N ASN A 255 18.06 -13.67 -3.67
CA ASN A 255 18.05 -15.11 -3.42
C ASN A 255 17.10 -15.86 -4.37
N GLN A 256 16.48 -15.17 -5.33
CA GLN A 256 15.52 -15.75 -6.25
C GLN A 256 16.15 -15.85 -7.65
N THR A 257 16.02 -17.01 -8.26
CA THR A 257 16.39 -17.21 -9.67
C THR A 257 15.41 -16.54 -10.62
N GLU A 258 14.15 -16.39 -10.21
CA GLU A 258 13.09 -15.72 -10.97
C GLU A 258 12.06 -15.10 -10.00
N THR A 259 11.52 -13.92 -10.34
CA THR A 259 10.41 -13.34 -9.56
C THR A 259 9.16 -14.20 -9.72
N PRO A 260 8.54 -14.67 -8.62
CA PRO A 260 7.33 -15.50 -8.69
C PRO A 260 6.22 -14.82 -9.49
N ILE A 261 5.57 -15.57 -10.39
CA ILE A 261 4.48 -15.07 -11.24
C ILE A 261 3.27 -14.60 -10.44
N GLU A 262 3.20 -14.99 -9.19
CA GLU A 262 2.13 -14.60 -8.26
C GLU A 262 2.30 -13.16 -7.73
N VAL A 263 3.53 -12.68 -7.56
CA VAL A 263 3.79 -11.32 -7.07
C VAL A 263 3.37 -10.30 -8.12
N ILE A 264 2.45 -9.41 -7.77
CA ILE A 264 1.97 -8.32 -8.63
C ILE A 264 2.74 -7.03 -8.34
N PHE A 265 2.84 -6.67 -7.06
CA PHE A 265 3.58 -5.49 -6.63
C PHE A 265 4.23 -5.70 -5.28
N LYS A 266 5.47 -5.26 -5.15
CA LYS A 266 6.24 -5.30 -3.92
C LYS A 266 7.05 -4.02 -3.72
N LEU A 267 7.27 -3.66 -2.45
CA LEU A 267 8.24 -2.66 -2.05
C LEU A 267 9.57 -3.38 -1.77
N ALA A 268 10.60 -2.99 -2.50
CA ALA A 268 11.94 -3.54 -2.30
C ALA A 268 12.68 -2.79 -1.20
N TYR A 269 13.39 -3.55 -0.38
CA TYR A 269 14.26 -3.05 0.69
C TYR A 269 15.65 -3.63 0.55
N ASP A 270 16.65 -2.85 0.92
CA ASP A 270 18.04 -3.30 1.04
C ASP A 270 18.76 -2.47 2.10
N GLN A 271 19.81 -3.04 2.69
CA GLN A 271 20.57 -2.39 3.77
C GLN A 271 21.35 -1.16 3.32
N LEU A 272 21.65 -1.06 2.02
CA LEU A 272 22.57 -0.05 1.49
C LEU A 272 21.85 1.16 0.88
N GLY A 273 20.64 0.98 0.35
CA GLY A 273 19.94 2.02 -0.40
C GLY A 273 18.54 2.35 0.10
N ASN A 274 17.68 1.34 0.17
CA ASN A 274 16.24 1.53 0.49
C ASN A 274 15.90 1.34 1.98
N GLY A 275 16.92 1.09 2.82
CA GLY A 275 16.73 0.91 4.26
C GLY A 275 16.09 -0.41 4.65
N GLU A 276 15.46 -0.45 5.81
CA GLU A 276 14.78 -1.62 6.37
C GLU A 276 13.27 -1.42 6.47
N ASN A 277 12.50 -2.47 6.31
CA ASN A 277 11.08 -2.46 6.62
C ASN A 277 10.83 -2.78 8.10
N GLN A 278 9.59 -2.59 8.56
CA GLN A 278 9.23 -2.78 9.97
C GLN A 278 8.82 -4.22 10.34
N SER A 279 8.77 -5.14 9.36
CA SER A 279 8.23 -6.51 9.59
C SER A 279 8.89 -7.24 10.76
N ILE A 280 10.21 -7.06 10.92
CA ILE A 280 10.95 -7.71 12.01
C ILE A 280 10.48 -7.24 13.38
N ASN A 281 10.19 -5.94 13.53
CA ASN A 281 9.73 -5.37 14.79
C ASN A 281 8.34 -5.90 15.17
N TYR A 282 7.49 -6.16 14.18
CA TYR A 282 6.16 -6.72 14.42
C TYR A 282 6.22 -8.21 14.76
N PHE A 283 7.00 -9.01 14.02
CA PHE A 283 6.79 -10.46 13.98
C PHE A 283 7.97 -11.31 14.44
N ALA A 284 9.21 -10.82 14.44
CA ALA A 284 10.37 -11.70 14.56
C ALA A 284 11.54 -11.17 15.40
N SER A 285 11.45 -9.99 15.99
CA SER A 285 12.49 -9.50 16.93
C SER A 285 12.53 -10.35 18.21
N SER A 286 13.54 -10.16 19.03
CA SER A 286 13.58 -10.75 20.39
C SER A 286 12.42 -10.29 21.28
N GLN A 287 11.77 -9.19 20.93
CA GLN A 287 10.58 -8.64 21.57
C GLN A 287 9.63 -8.18 20.46
N PRO A 288 8.91 -9.10 19.80
CA PRO A 288 8.00 -8.73 18.74
C PRO A 288 6.82 -7.96 19.35
N ARG A 289 6.25 -7.05 18.57
CA ARG A 289 5.13 -6.24 19.04
C ARG A 289 3.86 -7.04 19.22
N VAL A 290 3.72 -8.13 18.47
CA VAL A 290 2.51 -8.96 18.45
C VAL A 290 2.84 -10.44 18.30
N PHE A 291 1.92 -11.30 18.74
CA PHE A 291 1.91 -12.74 18.53
C PHE A 291 0.66 -13.18 17.78
N LEU A 292 0.72 -14.33 17.09
CA LEU A 292 -0.47 -14.91 16.47
C LEU A 292 -1.48 -15.35 17.53
N SER A 293 -2.75 -15.06 17.29
CA SER A 293 -3.85 -15.53 18.13
C SER A 293 -4.08 -17.04 17.96
N ASP A 294 -4.67 -17.69 18.96
CA ASP A 294 -5.07 -19.10 18.84
C ASP A 294 -6.17 -19.28 17.79
N LYS A 295 -6.98 -18.25 17.57
CA LYS A 295 -8.03 -18.25 16.56
C LYS A 295 -7.47 -18.48 15.17
N ILE A 296 -6.49 -17.70 14.72
CA ILE A 296 -5.91 -17.87 13.39
C ILE A 296 -5.18 -19.23 13.25
N LYS A 297 -4.48 -19.66 14.29
CA LYS A 297 -3.80 -20.97 14.28
C LYS A 297 -4.79 -22.12 14.12
N GLY A 298 -5.97 -22.01 14.73
CA GLY A 298 -7.03 -23.03 14.69
C GLY A 298 -7.76 -23.15 13.36
N LEU A 299 -7.63 -22.19 12.44
CA LEU A 299 -8.30 -22.23 11.13
C LEU A 299 -7.64 -23.22 10.14
N TYR A 300 -6.36 -23.54 10.33
CA TYR A 300 -5.63 -24.38 9.39
C TYR A 300 -5.88 -25.86 9.67
N GLY A 301 -6.37 -26.58 8.66
CA GLY A 301 -6.49 -28.02 8.70
C GLY A 301 -5.10 -28.71 8.63
N ILE A 302 -5.04 -29.96 9.08
CA ILE A 302 -3.79 -30.76 9.07
C ILE A 302 -3.19 -30.95 7.66
N LEU A 303 -4.02 -30.87 6.62
CA LEU A 303 -3.61 -30.98 5.22
C LEU A 303 -3.15 -29.65 4.62
N ASP A 304 -3.45 -28.53 5.29
CA ASP A 304 -3.10 -27.21 4.80
C ASP A 304 -1.58 -27.00 4.87
N LYS A 305 -0.96 -26.86 3.71
CA LYS A 305 0.50 -26.65 3.58
C LYS A 305 1.00 -25.34 4.18
N ARG A 306 0.08 -24.42 4.47
CA ARG A 306 0.38 -23.14 5.17
C ARG A 306 0.46 -23.33 6.68
N PHE A 307 0.11 -24.52 7.20
CA PHE A 307 0.07 -24.82 8.62
C PHE A 307 1.48 -24.87 9.28
N GLY A 308 1.56 -24.32 10.49
CA GLY A 308 2.69 -24.50 11.41
C GLY A 308 4.03 -24.02 10.86
N SER A 309 4.99 -24.92 10.80
CA SER A 309 6.40 -24.61 10.53
C SER A 309 6.71 -23.96 9.18
N THR A 310 5.73 -23.83 8.29
CA THR A 310 5.90 -23.15 7.00
C THR A 310 5.70 -21.64 7.08
N GLN A 311 4.94 -21.15 8.08
CA GLN A 311 4.67 -19.72 8.22
C GLN A 311 5.09 -19.15 9.58
N TRP A 312 4.98 -19.92 10.68
CA TRP A 312 5.24 -19.42 12.03
C TRP A 312 6.16 -20.31 12.86
N GLU A 313 6.64 -19.77 13.95
CA GLU A 313 7.52 -20.41 14.91
C GLU A 313 6.93 -20.30 16.31
N ASP A 314 6.77 -21.43 17.00
CA ASP A 314 6.43 -21.46 18.42
C ASP A 314 7.69 -21.12 19.23
N ILE A 315 7.60 -20.10 20.06
CA ILE A 315 8.71 -19.66 20.91
C ILE A 315 8.52 -20.03 22.39
N GLY A 316 7.54 -20.90 22.67
CA GLY A 316 7.20 -21.33 24.03
C GLY A 316 6.14 -20.43 24.70
N GLU A 317 5.67 -20.85 25.89
CA GLU A 317 4.67 -20.14 26.70
C GLU A 317 3.36 -19.84 25.94
N GLY A 318 3.00 -20.65 24.93
CA GLY A 318 1.83 -20.44 24.09
C GLY A 318 1.98 -19.29 23.07
N LYS A 319 3.17 -18.68 22.98
CA LYS A 319 3.45 -17.56 22.09
C LYS A 319 3.99 -18.02 20.74
N THR A 320 3.44 -17.48 19.67
CA THR A 320 3.79 -17.87 18.29
C THR A 320 4.09 -16.64 17.45
N GLN A 321 5.22 -16.64 16.76
CA GLN A 321 5.66 -15.58 15.86
C GLN A 321 5.39 -15.92 14.40
N LEU A 322 4.95 -14.95 13.58
CA LEU A 322 4.83 -15.09 12.14
C LEU A 322 6.19 -14.86 11.45
N LYS A 323 7.20 -15.64 11.84
CA LYS A 323 8.57 -15.42 11.40
C LYS A 323 8.87 -16.04 10.04
N LYS A 324 8.50 -17.31 9.86
CA LYS A 324 8.92 -18.09 8.69
C LYS A 324 8.27 -17.65 7.39
N LYS A 325 7.12 -16.99 7.45
CA LYS A 325 6.49 -16.40 6.26
C LYS A 325 7.41 -15.38 5.58
N PHE A 326 8.10 -14.55 6.35
CA PHE A 326 8.97 -13.49 5.84
C PHE A 326 10.45 -13.91 5.79
N TRP A 327 10.85 -14.84 6.64
CA TRP A 327 12.24 -15.36 6.73
C TRP A 327 12.23 -16.90 6.74
N PRO A 328 11.94 -17.52 5.60
CA PRO A 328 11.76 -18.98 5.51
C PRO A 328 13.01 -19.78 5.85
N ASP A 329 14.20 -19.25 5.58
CA ASP A 329 15.49 -19.85 5.91
C ASP A 329 15.97 -19.54 7.33
N GLY A 330 15.23 -18.71 8.08
CA GLY A 330 15.57 -18.29 9.42
C GLY A 330 16.68 -17.23 9.49
N THR A 331 17.25 -16.83 8.36
CA THR A 331 18.28 -15.79 8.30
C THR A 331 17.65 -14.42 8.51
N ILE A 332 17.83 -13.92 9.72
CA ILE A 332 17.66 -12.51 10.03
C ILE A 332 19.07 -11.95 10.05
N PHE A 333 19.40 -11.02 9.15
CA PHE A 333 20.73 -10.45 9.11
C PHE A 333 21.07 -9.76 10.44
N VAL A 334 22.11 -10.25 11.11
CA VAL A 334 22.67 -9.61 12.30
C VAL A 334 23.93 -8.87 11.86
N GLY A 335 23.77 -7.63 11.43
CA GLY A 335 24.94 -6.73 11.27
C GLY A 335 25.29 -6.10 12.62
N THR A 336 26.56 -5.95 12.95
CA THR A 336 27.13 -5.21 14.11
C THR A 336 26.18 -4.97 15.31
N GLY A 337 25.48 -6.04 15.77
CA GLY A 337 24.59 -5.99 16.95
C GLY A 337 23.16 -5.49 16.69
N ARG A 338 22.76 -5.20 15.44
CA ARG A 338 21.41 -4.81 15.08
C ARG A 338 20.82 -5.83 14.09
N VAL A 339 19.57 -6.19 14.31
CA VAL A 339 18.80 -7.07 13.41
C VAL A 339 18.13 -6.21 12.36
N TYR A 340 18.29 -6.56 11.09
CA TYR A 340 17.71 -5.82 9.95
C TYR A 340 16.65 -6.66 9.25
N SER A 341 15.62 -6.01 8.74
CA SER A 341 14.62 -6.58 7.85
C SER A 341 14.71 -5.93 6.48
N ASP A 342 15.29 -6.64 5.53
CA ASP A 342 15.46 -6.23 4.15
C ASP A 342 14.66 -7.09 3.16
N ASN A 343 13.75 -7.94 3.67
CA ASN A 343 12.83 -8.68 2.84
C ASN A 343 11.83 -7.74 2.16
N ASP A 344 11.43 -8.09 0.95
CA ASP A 344 10.46 -7.31 0.19
C ASP A 344 9.06 -7.37 0.82
N LEU A 345 8.32 -6.27 0.79
CA LEU A 345 6.92 -6.24 1.22
C LEU A 345 6.00 -6.41 0.01
N VAL A 346 5.37 -7.56 -0.10
CA VAL A 346 4.38 -7.85 -1.14
C VAL A 346 3.06 -7.20 -0.75
N LEU A 347 2.57 -6.25 -1.58
CA LEU A 347 1.32 -5.54 -1.34
C LEU A 347 0.15 -6.12 -2.14
N TYR A 348 0.42 -6.61 -3.35
CA TYR A 348 -0.55 -7.34 -4.16
C TYR A 348 0.08 -8.59 -4.76
N ARG A 349 -0.65 -9.69 -4.70
CA ARG A 349 -0.33 -10.94 -5.39
C ARG A 349 -1.57 -11.55 -6.03
N TYR A 350 -1.37 -12.48 -6.95
CA TYR A 350 -2.47 -12.98 -7.79
C TYR A 350 -3.58 -13.66 -7.00
N ALA A 351 -3.28 -14.30 -5.86
CA ALA A 351 -4.27 -14.87 -4.96
C ALA A 351 -5.27 -13.81 -4.46
N ASP A 352 -4.81 -12.57 -4.20
CA ASP A 352 -5.70 -11.50 -3.71
C ASP A 352 -6.79 -11.17 -4.74
N ILE A 353 -6.40 -10.98 -6.01
CA ILE A 353 -7.38 -10.68 -7.06
C ILE A 353 -8.27 -11.87 -7.40
N VAL A 354 -7.80 -13.11 -7.24
CA VAL A 354 -8.62 -14.33 -7.40
C VAL A 354 -9.70 -14.37 -6.32
N LEU A 355 -9.36 -14.11 -5.06
CA LEU A 355 -10.33 -14.16 -3.97
C LEU A 355 -11.27 -12.93 -3.95
N LEU A 356 -10.82 -11.74 -4.37
CA LEU A 356 -11.72 -10.60 -4.62
C LEU A 356 -12.71 -10.90 -5.78
N TYR A 357 -12.24 -11.61 -6.79
CA TYR A 357 -13.11 -12.04 -7.89
C TYR A 357 -14.14 -13.07 -7.44
N ALA A 358 -13.74 -14.04 -6.58
CA ALA A 358 -14.67 -14.99 -5.98
C ALA A 358 -15.75 -14.28 -5.14
N GLU A 359 -15.36 -13.28 -4.33
CA GLU A 359 -16.29 -12.45 -3.57
C GLU A 359 -17.29 -11.73 -4.47
N ALA A 360 -16.79 -11.09 -5.54
CA ALA A 360 -17.66 -10.38 -6.48
C ALA A 360 -18.62 -11.32 -7.23
N LEU A 361 -18.18 -12.51 -7.62
CA LEU A 361 -19.03 -13.51 -8.24
C LEU A 361 -20.13 -13.99 -7.28
N ASN A 362 -19.80 -14.21 -6.01
CA ASN A 362 -20.77 -14.58 -4.99
C ASN A 362 -21.81 -13.48 -4.76
N ALA A 363 -21.40 -12.23 -4.67
CA ALA A 363 -22.30 -11.09 -4.51
C ALA A 363 -23.22 -10.84 -5.71
N LEU A 364 -22.86 -11.37 -6.88
CA LEU A 364 -23.67 -11.33 -8.11
C LEU A 364 -24.45 -12.64 -8.38
N ASP A 365 -24.69 -13.45 -7.35
CA ASP A 365 -25.40 -14.74 -7.41
C ASP A 365 -24.79 -15.76 -8.40
N ARG A 366 -23.48 -15.63 -8.71
CA ARG A 366 -22.74 -16.53 -9.60
C ARG A 366 -22.01 -17.60 -8.80
N THR A 367 -22.73 -18.25 -7.91
CA THR A 367 -22.25 -19.21 -6.91
C THR A 367 -21.29 -20.30 -7.45
N PRO A 368 -21.58 -21.02 -8.55
CA PRO A 368 -20.66 -22.05 -9.04
C PRO A 368 -19.30 -21.49 -9.47
N GLU A 369 -19.31 -20.30 -10.05
CA GLU A 369 -18.06 -19.62 -10.47
C GLU A 369 -17.28 -19.12 -9.25
N ALA A 370 -17.97 -18.55 -8.25
CA ALA A 370 -17.36 -18.10 -6.99
C ALA A 370 -16.62 -19.26 -6.27
N ILE A 371 -17.28 -20.41 -6.15
CA ILE A 371 -16.69 -21.60 -5.53
C ILE A 371 -15.50 -22.13 -6.36
N THR A 372 -15.59 -22.08 -7.68
CA THR A 372 -14.48 -22.46 -8.57
C THR A 372 -13.25 -21.59 -8.31
N GLU A 373 -13.40 -20.27 -8.22
CA GLU A 373 -12.29 -19.37 -7.94
C GLU A 373 -11.76 -19.53 -6.50
N LEU A 374 -12.63 -19.70 -5.51
CA LEU A 374 -12.24 -19.99 -4.12
C LEU A 374 -11.39 -21.27 -4.03
N ASN A 375 -11.79 -22.31 -4.74
CA ASN A 375 -11.08 -23.59 -4.73
C ASN A 375 -9.68 -23.52 -5.35
N ARG A 376 -9.34 -22.50 -6.13
CA ARG A 376 -7.99 -22.35 -6.70
C ARG A 376 -6.93 -22.16 -5.61
N THR A 377 -7.22 -21.37 -4.59
CA THR A 377 -6.31 -21.17 -3.45
C THR A 377 -6.34 -22.36 -2.49
N ARG A 378 -7.51 -22.89 -2.18
CA ARG A 378 -7.69 -24.04 -1.30
C ARG A 378 -6.94 -25.27 -1.78
N THR A 379 -7.19 -25.71 -3.02
CA THR A 379 -6.55 -26.89 -3.59
C THR A 379 -5.03 -26.73 -3.76
N ARG A 380 -4.57 -25.52 -4.11
CA ARG A 380 -3.14 -25.20 -4.12
C ARG A 380 -2.51 -25.42 -2.75
N SER A 381 -3.19 -25.03 -1.69
CA SER A 381 -2.73 -25.17 -0.30
C SER A 381 -2.91 -26.58 0.27
N GLY A 382 -3.47 -27.52 -0.50
CA GLY A 382 -3.66 -28.91 -0.10
C GLY A 382 -4.98 -29.18 0.62
N GLU A 383 -5.86 -28.19 0.75
CA GLU A 383 -7.19 -28.37 1.33
C GLU A 383 -8.16 -28.97 0.30
N ASN A 384 -9.18 -29.64 0.81
CA ASN A 384 -10.25 -30.18 -0.03
C ASN A 384 -11.05 -29.06 -0.70
N PRO A 385 -11.47 -29.25 -1.98
CA PRO A 385 -12.36 -28.29 -2.63
C PRO A 385 -13.73 -28.27 -1.96
N PHE A 386 -14.37 -27.11 -1.99
CA PHE A 386 -15.78 -26.98 -1.68
C PHE A 386 -16.64 -27.25 -2.91
N TYR A 387 -17.87 -27.66 -2.65
CA TYR A 387 -18.92 -27.88 -3.64
C TYR A 387 -20.11 -26.95 -3.32
N THR A 388 -20.94 -26.68 -4.30
CA THR A 388 -22.16 -25.84 -4.09
C THR A 388 -23.10 -26.43 -3.03
N SER A 389 -23.13 -27.77 -2.89
CA SER A 389 -23.91 -28.47 -1.87
C SER A 389 -23.43 -28.29 -0.44
N ASP A 390 -22.23 -27.77 -0.24
CA ASP A 390 -21.65 -27.55 1.09
C ASP A 390 -22.19 -26.28 1.76
N PHE A 391 -22.94 -25.46 1.02
CA PHE A 391 -23.45 -24.17 1.46
C PHE A 391 -24.95 -24.05 1.28
N VAL A 392 -25.62 -23.42 2.21
CA VAL A 392 -27.07 -23.15 2.13
C VAL A 392 -27.39 -21.70 1.76
N SER A 393 -26.40 -20.80 1.82
CA SER A 393 -26.58 -19.38 1.50
C SER A 393 -25.33 -18.75 0.89
N SER A 394 -25.50 -17.60 0.24
CA SER A 394 -24.39 -16.76 -0.23
C SER A 394 -23.58 -16.17 0.91
N ASP A 395 -24.17 -15.96 2.07
CA ASP A 395 -23.47 -15.50 3.28
C ASP A 395 -22.46 -16.53 3.78
N GLU A 396 -22.81 -17.83 3.78
CA GLU A 396 -21.87 -18.89 4.15
C GLU A 396 -20.71 -19.00 3.16
N ILE A 397 -20.96 -18.77 1.86
CA ILE A 397 -19.90 -18.72 0.84
C ILE A 397 -19.00 -17.52 1.06
N LEU A 398 -19.57 -16.36 1.39
CA LEU A 398 -18.79 -15.16 1.73
C LEU A 398 -17.90 -15.42 2.95
N ASP A 399 -18.43 -16.04 4.00
CA ASP A 399 -17.67 -16.37 5.20
C ASP A 399 -16.54 -17.37 4.89
N ALA A 400 -16.76 -18.36 4.02
CA ALA A 400 -15.72 -19.27 3.54
C ALA A 400 -14.63 -18.55 2.71
N ILE A 401 -15.01 -17.57 1.88
CA ILE A 401 -14.06 -16.72 1.14
C ILE A 401 -13.23 -15.88 2.11
N LEU A 402 -13.86 -15.27 3.12
CA LEU A 402 -13.18 -14.45 4.13
C LEU A 402 -12.24 -15.27 5.02
N GLU A 403 -12.61 -16.51 5.36
CA GLU A 403 -11.73 -17.45 6.07
C GLU A 403 -10.53 -17.85 5.20
N GLU A 404 -10.74 -18.17 3.93
CA GLU A 404 -9.65 -18.48 3.01
C GLU A 404 -8.71 -17.28 2.83
N ARG A 405 -9.26 -16.05 2.71
CA ARG A 405 -8.47 -14.81 2.68
C ARG A 405 -7.67 -14.61 3.97
N GLN A 406 -8.26 -14.90 5.13
CA GLN A 406 -7.59 -14.80 6.42
C GLN A 406 -6.39 -15.75 6.50
N LYS A 407 -6.57 -17.02 6.11
CA LYS A 407 -5.48 -18.02 6.06
C LYS A 407 -4.40 -17.65 5.06
N GLU A 408 -4.79 -17.17 3.90
CA GLU A 408 -3.90 -16.85 2.80
C GLU A 408 -3.04 -15.62 3.09
N PHE A 409 -3.64 -14.55 3.64
CA PHE A 409 -3.01 -13.24 3.75
C PHE A 409 -2.61 -12.82 5.17
N VAL A 410 -2.51 -13.76 6.11
CA VAL A 410 -2.03 -13.44 7.46
C VAL A 410 -0.68 -12.69 7.39
N GLY A 411 -0.62 -11.50 7.98
CA GLY A 411 0.57 -10.62 7.95
C GLY A 411 0.71 -9.75 6.70
N GLU A 412 -0.27 -9.77 5.77
CA GLU A 412 -0.22 -8.98 4.53
C GLU A 412 -1.12 -7.73 4.55
N GLY A 413 -1.64 -7.35 5.73
CA GLY A 413 -2.40 -6.11 5.91
C GLY A 413 -3.79 -6.09 5.26
N LYS A 414 -4.48 -7.25 5.18
CA LYS A 414 -5.76 -7.38 4.48
C LYS A 414 -6.96 -7.55 5.41
N ARG A 415 -6.79 -8.28 6.50
CA ARG A 415 -7.91 -8.82 7.31
C ARG A 415 -8.88 -7.76 7.81
N TRP A 416 -8.40 -6.64 8.35
CA TRP A 416 -9.28 -5.56 8.82
C TRP A 416 -10.12 -4.96 7.69
N PHE A 417 -9.48 -4.69 6.55
CA PHE A 417 -10.19 -4.13 5.40
C PHE A 417 -11.21 -5.12 4.82
N ASP A 418 -10.93 -6.41 4.82
CA ASP A 418 -11.87 -7.46 4.41
C ASP A 418 -13.10 -7.48 5.33
N LEU A 419 -12.89 -7.44 6.64
CA LEU A 419 -13.98 -7.42 7.62
C LEU A 419 -14.85 -6.16 7.49
N VAL A 420 -14.25 -4.99 7.31
CA VAL A 420 -14.99 -3.73 7.15
C VAL A 420 -15.77 -3.72 5.83
N ARG A 421 -15.13 -4.11 4.70
CA ARG A 421 -15.77 -4.16 3.40
C ARG A 421 -17.00 -5.07 3.40
N CYS A 422 -16.89 -6.25 4.00
CA CYS A 422 -17.96 -7.24 4.04
C CYS A 422 -18.90 -7.09 5.25
N ASN A 423 -18.77 -6.01 6.03
CA ASN A 423 -19.58 -5.72 7.22
C ASN A 423 -19.58 -6.86 8.27
N ARG A 424 -18.44 -7.53 8.44
CA ARG A 424 -18.22 -8.59 9.44
C ARG A 424 -17.41 -8.12 10.66
N TRP A 425 -16.87 -6.88 10.62
CA TRP A 425 -15.96 -6.36 11.64
C TRP A 425 -16.58 -6.37 13.05
N LYS A 426 -17.88 -6.03 13.17
CA LYS A 426 -18.54 -5.95 14.46
C LYS A 426 -18.64 -7.32 15.12
N GLU A 427 -19.20 -8.30 14.41
CA GLU A 427 -19.36 -9.67 14.89
C GLU A 427 -18.03 -10.30 15.31
N VAL A 428 -16.97 -10.06 14.54
CA VAL A 428 -15.65 -10.64 14.77
C VAL A 428 -14.94 -9.96 15.95
N MET A 429 -15.09 -8.64 16.13
CA MET A 429 -14.31 -7.87 17.07
C MET A 429 -15.03 -7.56 18.40
N GLU A 430 -16.37 -7.60 18.48
CA GLU A 430 -17.07 -7.42 19.78
C GLU A 430 -16.56 -8.34 20.88
N PRO A 431 -16.33 -9.64 20.64
CA PRO A 431 -15.78 -10.52 21.69
C PRO A 431 -14.36 -10.16 22.13
N ILE A 432 -13.57 -9.51 21.27
CA ILE A 432 -12.19 -9.11 21.54
C ILE A 432 -12.15 -7.75 22.24
N ASN A 433 -12.96 -6.80 21.77
CA ASN A 433 -13.01 -5.44 22.32
C ASN A 433 -13.59 -5.41 23.75
N GLY A 434 -14.53 -6.32 24.08
CA GLY A 434 -15.08 -6.46 25.44
C GLY A 434 -14.09 -7.00 26.48
N MET A 435 -12.91 -7.47 26.07
CA MET A 435 -11.86 -7.91 26.99
C MET A 435 -11.09 -6.76 27.66
N ASN A 436 -11.36 -5.50 27.27
CA ASN A 436 -10.71 -4.33 27.87
C ASN A 436 -11.44 -3.75 29.09
N ASP A 437 -12.64 -4.23 29.40
CA ASP A 437 -13.43 -3.77 30.53
C ASP A 437 -13.16 -4.58 31.82
N GLU A 438 -12.21 -5.52 31.81
CA GLU A 438 -11.69 -6.25 32.97
C GLU A 438 -10.21 -5.86 33.25
#